data_70a8bbe589a120c433fa4e2c30c94823
#
_entry.id   70a8bbe589a120c433fa4e2c30c94823
#
_cell.length_a   1.000
_cell.length_b   1.000
_cell.length_c   1.000
_cell.angle_alpha   90.00
_cell.angle_beta   90.00
_cell.angle_gamma   90.00
#
_symmetry.space_group_name_H-M   'P 1'
#
loop_
_entity.id
_entity.type
_entity.pdbx_description
1 polymer ?
#
loop_
_entity_poly.entity_id
_entity_poly.type
_entity_poly.pdbx_seq_one_letter_code
_entity_poly.pdbx_strand_id
1 'polypeptide(L)'
;DEQGEASYIARTITDKVSKGAKFSDFAILYRMNSQSQNIERAFTRMAVPYRVIGGHRFFDRMEIRDMIAYLAVICNHDDNVRLKRIVNVPKRAIGEGSIARVENIAGTLGKSIFQIMNTSDEFSILSRVSTSLLEFCKLIDDLTRMLDEGKAIADVYDCLLNSIGYRRYLLKTSDHAESAIENIEEPVSYTHLR
;
A
#
# COMPACT_ATOMS: atom_id res chain seq x y z
N ASP A 1 3.20 -18.69 17.84
CA ASP A 1 2.53 -18.11 16.67
C ASP A 1 2.00 -16.72 17.04
N GLU A 2 2.45 -15.69 16.34
CA GLU A 2 2.13 -14.28 16.61
C GLU A 2 0.63 -13.97 16.51
N GLN A 3 -0.10 -14.65 15.63
CA GLN A 3 -1.56 -14.53 15.54
C GLN A 3 -2.25 -15.12 16.77
N GLY A 4 -1.72 -16.22 17.30
CA GLY A 4 -2.19 -16.83 18.54
C GLY A 4 -1.99 -15.90 19.73
N GLU A 5 -0.83 -15.25 19.81
CA GLU A 5 -0.50 -14.26 20.84
C GLU A 5 -1.44 -13.05 20.78
N ALA A 6 -1.61 -12.44 19.62
CA ALA A 6 -2.52 -11.30 19.44
C ALA A 6 -3.97 -11.64 19.80
N SER A 7 -4.44 -12.84 19.42
CA SER A 7 -5.77 -13.33 19.76
C SER A 7 -5.92 -13.61 21.27
N TYR A 8 -4.87 -14.12 21.90
CA TYR A 8 -4.84 -14.35 23.35
C TYR A 8 -4.93 -13.03 24.12
N ILE A 9 -4.14 -12.02 23.70
CA ILE A 9 -4.16 -10.68 24.29
C ILE A 9 -5.57 -10.07 24.20
N ALA A 10 -6.17 -10.08 23.01
CA ALA A 10 -7.51 -9.52 22.78
C ALA A 10 -8.57 -10.21 23.65
N ARG A 11 -8.56 -11.55 23.72
CA ARG A 11 -9.47 -12.32 24.58
C ARG A 11 -9.26 -12.01 26.05
N THR A 12 -8.01 -11.95 26.52
CA THR A 12 -7.68 -11.66 27.91
C THR A 12 -8.21 -10.29 28.34
N ILE A 13 -8.05 -9.27 27.47
CA ILE A 13 -8.58 -7.93 27.74
C ILE A 13 -10.10 -7.95 27.80
N THR A 14 -10.77 -8.59 26.81
CA THR A 14 -12.24 -8.68 26.76
C THR A 14 -12.80 -9.40 28.00
N ASP A 15 -12.18 -10.50 28.45
CA ASP A 15 -12.59 -11.22 29.65
C ASP A 15 -12.43 -10.36 30.92
N LYS A 16 -11.35 -9.62 31.05
CA LYS A 16 -11.15 -8.72 32.20
C LYS A 16 -12.14 -7.55 32.18
N VAL A 17 -12.45 -7.01 31.01
CA VAL A 17 -13.45 -5.93 30.87
C VAL A 17 -14.84 -6.43 31.20
N SER A 18 -15.21 -7.66 30.81
CA SER A 18 -16.48 -8.26 31.20
C SER A 18 -16.62 -8.46 32.73
N LYS A 19 -15.49 -8.50 33.46
CA LYS A 19 -15.39 -8.59 34.91
C LYS A 19 -15.25 -7.23 35.63
N GLY A 20 -15.43 -6.12 34.87
CA GLY A 20 -15.47 -4.76 35.43
C GLY A 20 -14.24 -3.89 35.22
N ALA A 21 -13.20 -4.36 34.55
CA ALA A 21 -12.07 -3.51 34.15
C ALA A 21 -12.49 -2.59 32.99
N LYS A 22 -11.75 -1.49 32.79
CA LYS A 22 -11.93 -0.57 31.67
C LYS A 22 -10.88 -0.87 30.59
N PHE A 23 -11.19 -0.66 29.32
CA PHE A 23 -10.21 -0.77 28.23
C PHE A 23 -9.00 0.15 28.43
N SER A 24 -9.18 1.31 29.06
CA SER A 24 -8.11 2.23 29.42
C SER A 24 -7.11 1.72 30.45
N ASP A 25 -7.41 0.62 31.14
CA ASP A 25 -6.55 0.05 32.18
C ASP A 25 -5.46 -0.87 31.60
N PHE A 26 -5.48 -1.08 30.28
CA PHE A 26 -4.54 -1.97 29.61
C PHE A 26 -3.59 -1.20 28.71
N ALA A 27 -2.32 -1.58 28.74
CA ALA A 27 -1.30 -1.16 27.78
C ALA A 27 -0.56 -2.38 27.24
N ILE A 28 -0.27 -2.38 25.96
CA ILE A 28 0.51 -3.42 25.29
C ILE A 28 1.80 -2.79 24.80
N LEU A 29 2.92 -3.36 25.22
CA LEU A 29 4.23 -2.96 24.80
C LEU A 29 4.79 -4.01 23.84
N TYR A 30 5.30 -3.57 22.71
CA TYR A 30 5.96 -4.42 21.72
C TYR A 30 7.29 -3.81 21.30
N ARG A 31 8.20 -4.67 20.86
CA ARG A 31 9.56 -4.25 20.50
C ARG A 31 9.65 -3.74 19.07
N MET A 32 8.96 -4.41 18.13
CA MET A 32 9.00 -4.10 16.70
C MET A 32 7.65 -3.58 16.21
N ASN A 33 7.69 -2.61 15.33
CA ASN A 33 6.47 -2.01 14.79
C ASN A 33 5.61 -3.00 13.98
N SER A 34 6.21 -4.02 13.36
CA SER A 34 5.51 -5.09 12.67
C SER A 34 4.56 -5.87 13.57
N GLN A 35 4.92 -6.07 14.85
CA GLN A 35 4.09 -6.76 15.83
C GLN A 35 2.73 -6.06 16.08
N SER A 36 2.66 -4.73 15.88
CA SER A 36 1.40 -4.00 16.04
C SER A 36 0.31 -4.46 15.08
N GLN A 37 0.67 -4.90 13.87
CA GLN A 37 -0.30 -5.31 12.84
C GLN A 37 -1.18 -6.46 13.30
N ASN A 38 -0.59 -7.50 13.87
CA ASN A 38 -1.32 -8.67 14.34
C ASN A 38 -2.25 -8.32 15.51
N ILE A 39 -1.77 -7.45 16.41
CA ILE A 39 -2.54 -6.94 17.55
C ILE A 39 -3.71 -6.09 17.05
N GLU A 40 -3.46 -5.15 16.13
CA GLU A 40 -4.49 -4.28 15.56
C GLU A 40 -5.56 -5.07 14.81
N ARG A 41 -5.17 -6.09 14.03
CA ARG A 41 -6.10 -7.01 13.36
C ARG A 41 -6.98 -7.79 14.35
N ALA A 42 -6.36 -8.33 15.41
CA ALA A 42 -7.10 -9.07 16.44
C ALA A 42 -8.10 -8.15 17.15
N PHE A 43 -7.70 -6.92 17.47
CA PHE A 43 -8.56 -5.93 18.12
C PHE A 43 -9.72 -5.49 17.24
N THR A 44 -9.45 -5.22 15.96
CA THR A 44 -10.49 -4.88 14.98
C THR A 44 -11.51 -6.02 14.82
N ARG A 45 -11.04 -7.28 14.72
CA ARG A 45 -11.89 -8.46 14.59
C ARG A 45 -12.78 -8.66 15.81
N MET A 46 -12.27 -8.37 17.00
CA MET A 46 -12.98 -8.57 18.27
C MET A 46 -13.67 -7.30 18.79
N ALA A 47 -13.71 -6.23 17.97
CA ALA A 47 -14.27 -4.92 18.32
C ALA A 47 -13.69 -4.34 19.63
N VAL A 48 -12.42 -4.60 19.93
CA VAL A 48 -11.70 -4.03 21.08
C VAL A 48 -11.23 -2.62 20.70
N PRO A 49 -11.69 -1.56 21.40
CA PRO A 49 -11.23 -0.20 21.12
C PRO A 49 -9.77 -0.05 21.54
N TYR A 50 -8.96 0.56 20.69
CA TYR A 50 -7.53 0.78 20.98
C TYR A 50 -7.02 2.11 20.42
N ARG A 51 -5.88 2.56 20.94
CA ARG A 51 -5.11 3.70 20.44
C ARG A 51 -3.64 3.33 20.39
N VAL A 52 -3.00 3.54 19.23
CA VAL A 52 -1.54 3.41 19.09
C VAL A 52 -0.90 4.71 19.58
N ILE A 53 0.05 4.61 20.53
CA ILE A 53 0.76 5.75 21.10
C ILE A 53 2.21 5.74 20.59
N GLY A 54 2.68 6.88 20.09
CA GLY A 54 4.06 7.03 19.60
C GLY A 54 4.31 6.51 18.19
N GLY A 55 3.26 6.10 17.45
CA GLY A 55 3.37 5.65 16.05
C GLY A 55 2.08 5.83 15.27
N HIS A 56 2.19 5.75 13.93
CA HIS A 56 1.01 5.63 13.06
C HIS A 56 0.46 4.22 13.14
N ARG A 57 -0.87 4.07 13.01
CA ARG A 57 -1.49 2.75 12.81
C ARG A 57 -0.82 2.08 11.62
N PHE A 58 -0.67 0.76 11.65
CA PHE A 58 -0.01 0.02 10.58
C PHE A 58 -0.49 0.43 9.18
N PHE A 59 -1.81 0.51 8.98
CA PHE A 59 -2.40 0.89 7.69
C PHE A 59 -2.28 2.38 7.34
N ASP A 60 -1.88 3.23 8.29
CA ASP A 60 -1.65 4.66 8.05
C ASP A 60 -0.20 4.95 7.66
N ARG A 61 0.70 3.98 7.77
CA ARG A 61 2.10 4.11 7.38
C ARG A 61 2.24 4.35 5.89
N MET A 62 3.17 5.22 5.52
CA MET A 62 3.35 5.67 4.14
C MET A 62 3.59 4.50 3.19
N GLU A 63 4.52 3.61 3.52
CA GLU A 63 4.89 2.45 2.72
C GLU A 63 3.72 1.47 2.52
N ILE A 64 2.89 1.28 3.54
CA ILE A 64 1.70 0.43 3.46
C ILE A 64 0.63 1.07 2.58
N ARG A 65 0.39 2.36 2.74
CA ARG A 65 -0.56 3.09 1.90
C ARG A 65 -0.15 3.12 0.44
N ASP A 66 1.15 3.19 0.16
CA ASP A 66 1.68 3.12 -1.21
C ASP A 66 1.43 1.74 -1.81
N MET A 67 1.71 0.67 -1.08
CA MET A 67 1.46 -0.70 -1.55
C MET A 67 -0.02 -0.98 -1.77
N ILE A 68 -0.88 -0.55 -0.85
CA ILE A 68 -2.34 -0.67 -1.02
C ILE A 68 -2.79 0.13 -2.26
N ALA A 69 -2.23 1.31 -2.49
CA ALA A 69 -2.57 2.10 -3.66
C ALA A 69 -2.13 1.43 -4.97
N TYR A 70 -0.94 0.82 -5.01
CA TYR A 70 -0.51 0.02 -6.17
C TYR A 70 -1.47 -1.15 -6.44
N LEU A 71 -1.76 -1.97 -5.43
CA LEU A 71 -2.67 -3.12 -5.58
C LEU A 71 -4.06 -2.67 -6.02
N ALA A 72 -4.56 -1.56 -5.49
CA ALA A 72 -5.86 -1.03 -5.90
C ALA A 72 -5.88 -0.57 -7.36
N VAL A 73 -4.81 0.09 -7.84
CA VAL A 73 -4.70 0.52 -9.25
C VAL A 73 -4.54 -0.68 -10.18
N ILE A 74 -3.83 -1.73 -9.78
CA ILE A 74 -3.73 -2.98 -10.54
C ILE A 74 -5.11 -3.63 -10.69
N CYS A 75 -5.96 -3.59 -9.65
CA CYS A 75 -7.32 -4.12 -9.71
C CYS A 75 -8.32 -3.18 -10.41
N ASN A 76 -8.08 -1.88 -10.39
CA ASN A 76 -8.95 -0.86 -10.97
C ASN A 76 -8.15 0.35 -11.45
N HIS A 77 -7.90 0.41 -12.75
CA HIS A 77 -7.13 1.50 -13.38
C HIS A 77 -7.81 2.87 -13.27
N ASP A 78 -9.13 2.91 -13.00
CA ASP A 78 -9.90 4.15 -12.89
C ASP A 78 -9.86 4.75 -11.47
N ASP A 79 -9.14 4.14 -10.52
CA ASP A 79 -8.91 4.73 -9.21
C ASP A 79 -7.89 5.88 -9.29
N ASN A 80 -8.36 7.01 -9.79
CA ASN A 80 -7.56 8.21 -10.01
C ASN A 80 -6.88 8.74 -8.74
N VAL A 81 -7.51 8.55 -7.56
CA VAL A 81 -6.95 9.03 -6.28
C VAL A 81 -5.70 8.24 -5.93
N ARG A 82 -5.78 6.91 -6.00
CA ARG A 82 -4.65 6.03 -5.71
C ARG A 82 -3.59 6.08 -6.79
N LEU A 83 -3.99 6.18 -8.06
CA LEU A 83 -3.07 6.36 -9.18
C LEU A 83 -2.19 7.61 -9.01
N LYS A 84 -2.78 8.77 -8.69
CA LYS A 84 -2.03 10.01 -8.44
C LYS A 84 -1.07 9.88 -7.26
N ARG A 85 -1.40 9.08 -6.26
CA ARG A 85 -0.50 8.81 -5.14
C ARG A 85 0.78 8.10 -5.57
N ILE A 86 0.68 7.10 -6.45
CA ILE A 86 1.78 6.17 -6.75
C ILE A 86 2.53 6.47 -8.05
N VAL A 87 1.97 7.24 -8.95
CA VAL A 87 2.53 7.46 -10.30
C VAL A 87 3.98 7.94 -10.27
N ASN A 88 4.37 8.70 -9.25
CA ASN A 88 5.74 9.19 -9.05
C ASN A 88 6.39 8.69 -7.75
N VAL A 89 5.95 7.57 -7.22
CA VAL A 89 6.49 6.90 -6.03
C VAL A 89 6.80 5.43 -6.35
N PRO A 90 8.07 5.03 -6.43
CA PRO A 90 9.32 5.80 -6.46
C PRO A 90 9.37 6.84 -7.59
N LYS A 91 10.27 7.82 -7.47
CA LYS A 91 10.37 8.92 -8.44
C LYS A 91 10.64 8.43 -9.87
N ARG A 92 9.81 8.91 -10.83
CA ARG A 92 9.85 8.58 -12.28
C ARG A 92 9.94 9.82 -13.16
N ALA A 93 10.34 10.96 -12.59
CA ALA A 93 10.31 12.25 -13.27
C ALA A 93 8.91 12.70 -13.74
N ILE A 94 7.86 12.14 -13.17
CA ILE A 94 6.47 12.53 -13.43
C ILE A 94 6.06 13.56 -12.36
N GLY A 95 6.18 14.85 -12.69
CA GLY A 95 5.83 15.92 -11.77
C GLY A 95 4.32 16.21 -11.73
N GLU A 96 3.89 16.92 -10.68
CA GLU A 96 2.48 17.34 -10.48
C GLU A 96 1.92 18.10 -11.68
N GLY A 97 2.71 19.00 -12.29
CA GLY A 97 2.30 19.74 -13.49
C GLY A 97 2.05 18.85 -14.71
N SER A 98 2.72 17.67 -14.81
CA SER A 98 2.46 16.70 -15.88
C SER A 98 1.13 15.98 -15.62
N ILE A 99 0.89 15.60 -14.39
CA ILE A 99 -0.38 14.96 -13.99
C ILE A 99 -1.57 15.91 -14.18
N ALA A 100 -1.42 17.19 -13.82
CA ALA A 100 -2.47 18.19 -14.06
C ALA A 100 -2.82 18.33 -15.56
N ARG A 101 -1.82 18.22 -16.46
CA ARG A 101 -2.08 18.21 -17.91
C ARG A 101 -2.85 16.96 -18.34
N VAL A 102 -2.44 15.79 -17.83
CA VAL A 102 -3.15 14.53 -18.10
C VAL A 102 -4.61 14.61 -17.63
N GLU A 103 -4.85 15.14 -16.42
CA GLU A 103 -6.20 15.35 -15.88
C GLU A 103 -7.05 16.27 -16.75
N ASN A 104 -6.46 17.35 -17.24
CA ASN A 104 -7.16 18.33 -18.12
C ASN A 104 -7.57 17.67 -19.45
N ILE A 105 -6.68 16.88 -20.05
CA ILE A 105 -6.98 16.12 -21.27
C ILE A 105 -8.06 15.08 -21.00
N ALA A 106 -7.93 14.34 -19.90
CA ALA A 106 -8.89 13.32 -19.47
C ALA A 106 -10.29 13.91 -19.30
N GLY A 107 -10.41 15.05 -18.60
CA GLY A 107 -11.68 15.75 -18.44
C GLY A 107 -12.27 16.25 -19.74
N THR A 108 -11.43 16.75 -20.68
CA THR A 108 -11.89 17.25 -21.98
C THR A 108 -12.40 16.10 -22.87
N LEU A 109 -11.76 14.93 -22.81
CA LEU A 109 -12.08 13.79 -23.66
C LEU A 109 -13.05 12.79 -23.02
N GLY A 110 -13.44 13.00 -21.76
CA GLY A 110 -14.27 12.07 -21.00
C GLY A 110 -13.62 10.69 -20.80
N LYS A 111 -12.28 10.66 -20.68
CA LYS A 111 -11.48 9.46 -20.47
C LYS A 111 -10.91 9.42 -19.06
N SER A 112 -10.45 8.25 -18.61
CA SER A 112 -9.75 8.15 -17.33
C SER A 112 -8.31 8.69 -17.43
N ILE A 113 -7.70 9.05 -16.29
CA ILE A 113 -6.30 9.48 -16.23
C ILE A 113 -5.39 8.40 -16.80
N PHE A 114 -5.62 7.13 -16.44
CA PHE A 114 -4.83 5.99 -16.92
C PHE A 114 -4.92 5.83 -18.45
N GLN A 115 -6.11 5.99 -19.03
CA GLN A 115 -6.28 5.93 -20.49
C GLN A 115 -5.48 7.02 -21.21
N ILE A 116 -5.46 8.25 -20.71
CA ILE A 116 -4.66 9.33 -21.29
C ILE A 116 -3.16 9.09 -21.09
N MET A 117 -2.76 8.55 -19.94
CA MET A 117 -1.36 8.19 -19.70
C MET A 117 -0.88 7.12 -20.70
N ASN A 118 -1.72 6.12 -20.99
CA ASN A 118 -1.42 5.00 -21.90
C ASN A 118 -1.40 5.39 -23.38
N THR A 119 -1.87 6.59 -23.73
CA THR A 119 -1.79 7.18 -25.07
C THR A 119 -1.06 8.53 -25.06
N SER A 120 -0.19 8.72 -24.09
CA SER A 120 0.47 10.02 -23.82
C SER A 120 1.40 10.49 -24.94
N ASP A 121 1.89 9.61 -25.78
CA ASP A 121 2.68 9.89 -26.97
C ASP A 121 1.88 10.57 -28.10
N GLU A 122 0.55 10.43 -28.10
CA GLU A 122 -0.34 11.12 -29.04
C GLU A 122 -0.49 12.63 -28.72
N PHE A 123 -0.07 13.07 -27.53
CA PHE A 123 -0.24 14.44 -27.07
C PHE A 123 1.09 15.17 -26.99
N SER A 124 1.33 16.13 -27.90
CA SER A 124 2.58 16.92 -27.94
C SER A 124 2.92 17.63 -26.61
N ILE A 125 1.89 18.06 -25.87
CA ILE A 125 2.07 18.71 -24.55
C ILE A 125 2.62 17.76 -23.46
N LEU A 126 2.53 16.45 -23.67
CA LEU A 126 3.04 15.39 -22.78
C LEU A 126 4.37 14.80 -23.27
N SER A 127 4.91 15.22 -24.42
CA SER A 127 6.09 14.63 -25.07
C SER A 127 7.29 14.45 -24.15
N ARG A 128 7.53 15.37 -23.21
CA ARG A 128 8.66 15.32 -22.26
C ARG A 128 8.51 14.24 -21.20
N VAL A 129 7.30 13.76 -20.94
CA VAL A 129 6.97 12.82 -19.86
C VAL A 129 6.34 11.55 -20.39
N SER A 130 6.00 11.48 -21.68
CA SER A 130 5.26 10.36 -22.29
C SER A 130 5.96 9.03 -22.06
N THR A 131 7.27 8.93 -22.22
CA THR A 131 8.02 7.70 -21.97
C THR A 131 7.80 7.19 -20.54
N SER A 132 7.96 8.06 -19.53
CA SER A 132 7.75 7.66 -18.14
C SER A 132 6.29 7.30 -17.83
N LEU A 133 5.32 7.95 -18.47
CA LEU A 133 3.91 7.62 -18.33
C LEU A 133 3.59 6.26 -18.94
N LEU A 134 4.08 5.99 -20.15
CA LEU A 134 3.92 4.72 -20.83
C LEU A 134 4.59 3.56 -20.10
N GLU A 135 5.81 3.76 -19.58
CA GLU A 135 6.51 2.77 -18.77
C GLU A 135 5.74 2.43 -17.49
N PHE A 136 5.15 3.45 -16.84
CA PHE A 136 4.31 3.22 -15.67
C PHE A 136 3.02 2.45 -16.03
N CYS A 137 2.33 2.83 -17.10
CA CYS A 137 1.14 2.12 -17.57
C CYS A 137 1.46 0.67 -17.92
N LYS A 138 2.54 0.44 -18.67
CA LYS A 138 3.00 -0.91 -19.01
C LYS A 138 3.25 -1.77 -17.77
N LEU A 139 3.90 -1.22 -16.74
CA LEU A 139 4.12 -1.94 -15.48
C LEU A 139 2.78 -2.37 -14.85
N ILE A 140 1.81 -1.47 -14.78
CA ILE A 140 0.49 -1.76 -14.20
C ILE A 140 -0.23 -2.81 -15.03
N ASP A 141 -0.25 -2.67 -16.37
CA ASP A 141 -0.88 -3.63 -17.31
C ASP A 141 -0.24 -5.02 -17.20
N ASP A 142 1.09 -5.10 -17.08
CA ASP A 142 1.81 -6.38 -16.93
C ASP A 142 1.42 -7.08 -15.61
N LEU A 143 1.29 -6.34 -14.51
CA LEU A 143 0.85 -6.88 -13.22
C LEU A 143 -0.63 -7.26 -13.21
N THR A 144 -1.49 -6.49 -13.87
CA THR A 144 -2.92 -6.82 -14.06
C THR A 144 -3.05 -8.13 -14.85
N ARG A 145 -2.28 -8.29 -15.92
CA ARG A 145 -2.27 -9.53 -16.71
C ARG A 145 -1.87 -10.74 -15.88
N MET A 146 -0.90 -10.62 -14.97
CA MET A 146 -0.54 -11.70 -14.06
C MET A 146 -1.71 -12.14 -13.18
N LEU A 147 -2.55 -11.19 -12.70
CA LEU A 147 -3.77 -11.51 -11.96
C LEU A 147 -4.81 -12.19 -12.84
N ASP A 148 -5.03 -11.70 -14.05
CA ASP A 148 -6.00 -12.26 -15.01
C ASP A 148 -5.60 -13.69 -15.43
N GLU A 149 -4.30 -13.98 -15.49
CA GLU A 149 -3.76 -15.33 -15.74
C GLU A 149 -3.88 -16.25 -14.50
N GLY A 150 -4.43 -15.77 -13.38
CA GLY A 150 -4.65 -16.55 -12.17
C GLY A 150 -3.42 -16.73 -11.28
N LYS A 151 -2.39 -15.89 -11.43
CA LYS A 151 -1.23 -15.87 -10.51
C LYS A 151 -1.68 -15.51 -9.10
N ALA A 152 -1.02 -16.08 -8.10
CA ALA A 152 -1.31 -15.75 -6.73
C ALA A 152 -0.99 -14.27 -6.46
N ILE A 153 -1.80 -13.62 -5.64
CA ILE A 153 -1.60 -12.20 -5.28
C ILE A 153 -0.22 -11.94 -4.66
N ALA A 154 0.36 -12.94 -3.97
CA ALA A 154 1.70 -12.88 -3.43
C ALA A 154 2.77 -12.75 -4.52
N ASP A 155 2.66 -13.55 -5.59
CA ASP A 155 3.59 -13.49 -6.72
C ASP A 155 3.52 -12.14 -7.44
N VAL A 156 2.30 -11.60 -7.60
CA VAL A 156 2.08 -10.26 -8.18
C VAL A 156 2.68 -9.17 -7.29
N TYR A 157 2.51 -9.29 -5.98
CA TYR A 157 3.07 -8.35 -5.01
C TYR A 157 4.61 -8.38 -5.00
N ASP A 158 5.22 -9.56 -5.02
CA ASP A 158 6.67 -9.71 -5.09
C ASP A 158 7.23 -9.16 -6.41
N CYS A 159 6.55 -9.44 -7.52
CA CYS A 159 6.89 -8.86 -8.82
C CYS A 159 6.80 -7.34 -8.80
N LEU A 160 5.75 -6.77 -8.21
CA LEU A 160 5.59 -5.32 -8.00
C LEU A 160 6.77 -4.74 -7.24
N LEU A 161 7.07 -5.24 -6.03
CA LEU A 161 8.15 -4.72 -5.17
C LEU A 161 9.50 -4.68 -5.88
N ASN A 162 9.80 -5.75 -6.63
CA ASN A 162 11.04 -5.88 -7.39
C ASN A 162 11.09 -4.92 -8.58
N SER A 163 10.00 -4.85 -9.36
CA SER A 163 9.91 -4.04 -10.59
C SER A 163 10.03 -2.55 -10.30
N ILE A 164 9.42 -2.05 -9.20
CA ILE A 164 9.51 -0.64 -8.84
C ILE A 164 10.75 -0.29 -8.02
N GLY A 165 11.50 -1.28 -7.53
CA GLY A 165 12.68 -1.07 -6.69
C GLY A 165 12.36 -0.38 -5.36
N TYR A 166 11.21 -0.66 -4.76
CA TYR A 166 10.68 0.07 -3.61
C TYR A 166 11.57 -0.05 -2.37
N ARG A 167 12.21 -1.21 -2.15
CA ARG A 167 13.20 -1.39 -1.07
C ARG A 167 14.34 -0.37 -1.15
N ARG A 168 14.90 -0.20 -2.37
CA ARG A 168 15.97 0.79 -2.60
C ARG A 168 15.47 2.23 -2.40
N TYR A 169 14.22 2.49 -2.76
CA TYR A 169 13.58 3.78 -2.52
C TYR A 169 13.49 4.08 -1.02
N LEU A 170 13.01 3.14 -0.22
CA LEU A 170 12.91 3.28 1.25
C LEU A 170 14.28 3.52 1.88
N LEU A 171 15.31 2.76 1.50
CA LEU A 171 16.68 2.94 2.00
C LEU A 171 17.24 4.35 1.73
N LYS A 172 16.74 5.05 0.71
CA LYS A 172 17.19 6.40 0.36
C LYS A 172 16.36 7.52 0.98
N THR A 173 15.13 7.25 1.36
CA THR A 173 14.15 8.29 1.70
C THR A 173 13.55 8.19 3.09
N SER A 174 13.72 7.06 3.78
CA SER A 174 13.15 6.84 5.10
C SER A 174 14.24 6.79 6.18
N ASP A 175 14.06 7.55 7.25
CA ASP A 175 14.93 7.49 8.44
C ASP A 175 14.80 6.16 9.20
N HIS A 176 13.72 5.40 8.94
CA HIS A 176 13.41 4.10 9.54
C HIS A 176 13.25 3.02 8.44
N ALA A 177 14.18 3.00 7.49
CA ALA A 177 14.09 2.18 6.28
C ALA A 177 13.96 0.68 6.59
N GLU A 178 14.70 0.15 7.56
CA GLU A 178 14.66 -1.27 7.93
C GLU A 178 13.25 -1.67 8.39
N SER A 179 12.68 -0.89 9.31
CA SER A 179 11.31 -1.14 9.79
C SER A 179 10.25 -0.98 8.69
N ALA A 180 10.45 -0.04 7.76
CA ALA A 180 9.54 0.16 6.63
C ALA A 180 9.62 -1.00 5.62
N ILE A 181 10.82 -1.57 5.43
CA ILE A 181 11.03 -2.76 4.59
C ILE A 181 10.35 -3.97 5.22
N GLU A 182 10.56 -4.22 6.52
CA GLU A 182 9.86 -5.28 7.24
C GLU A 182 8.33 -5.17 7.08
N ASN A 183 7.78 -3.96 7.22
CA ASN A 183 6.34 -3.73 7.08
C ASN A 183 5.78 -4.13 5.71
N ILE A 184 6.53 -3.93 4.62
CA ILE A 184 6.07 -4.30 3.27
C ILE A 184 6.35 -5.76 2.92
N GLU A 185 7.27 -6.43 3.59
CA GLU A 185 7.61 -7.85 3.37
C GLU A 185 6.70 -8.79 4.16
N GLU A 186 6.18 -8.36 5.29
CA GLU A 186 5.31 -9.17 6.15
C GLU A 186 4.03 -9.68 5.45
N PRO A 187 3.29 -8.90 4.63
CA PRO A 187 2.13 -9.39 3.91
C PRO A 187 2.40 -10.58 2.99
N VAL A 188 3.58 -10.65 2.39
CA VAL A 188 4.01 -11.75 1.49
C VAL A 188 4.23 -13.03 2.28
N SER A 189 4.84 -12.93 3.47
CA SER A 189 5.10 -14.09 4.33
C SER A 189 3.84 -14.87 4.71
N TYR A 190 2.69 -14.18 4.87
CA TYR A 190 1.43 -14.84 5.25
C TYR A 190 0.67 -15.46 4.09
N THR A 191 0.91 -15.03 2.86
CA THR A 191 0.22 -15.59 1.68
C THR A 191 0.86 -16.86 1.16
N HIS A 192 2.14 -17.10 1.45
CA HIS A 192 2.84 -18.34 1.11
C HIS A 192 2.59 -19.50 2.11
N LEU A 193 1.93 -19.25 3.24
CA LEU A 193 1.64 -20.24 4.28
C LEU A 193 0.23 -20.86 4.21
N ARG A 194 -0.46 -20.72 3.06
CA ARG A 194 -1.75 -21.37 2.81
C ARG A 194 -1.70 -22.29 1.61
#